data_b755f0b4998a5cb702f8ebe5b4762c2a
#
_entry.id   b755f0b4998a5cb702f8ebe5b4762c2a
#
_cell.length_a   1.000
_cell.length_b   1.000
_cell.length_c   1.000
_cell.angle_alpha   90.00
_cell.angle_beta   90.00
_cell.angle_gamma   90.00
#
_symmetry.space_group_name_H-M   'P 1'
#
loop_
_entity.id
_entity.type
_entity.pdbx_description
1 polymer ?
#
loop_
_entity_poly.entity_id
_entity_poly.type
_entity_poly.pdbx_seq_one_letter_code
_entity_poly.pdbx_strand_id
1 'polypeptide(L)'
;MANAPAEPKLPILQRDHRSVMGKVLYTSKKPERLNQERGREYFRIDVHADGTRTCTAHCEIDDRPSVMRDITYSLDAHWMPTDCFVRLSVGSKFIGSGWFLFHSDFAECETLTSLEGRVSQRMDLATPLLTFQNHAIACDAWHLRLIDQKKPGEVQRIKQMLLSSPDHRGATGPMLFSIGLNIVFVGPEKLTVGAGSFDALHFQFVANSELPQEHPPYDVWCTADGEYLFLKGQVAGYMQTHYELVELSRGPHWGN
;
A
#
# COMPACT_ATOMS: atom_id res chain seq x y z
N MET A 1 23.03 40.76 -42.29
CA MET A 1 22.97 40.00 -41.03
C MET A 1 21.78 39.07 -41.15
N ALA A 2 22.01 37.78 -41.28
CA ALA A 2 20.92 36.80 -41.33
C ALA A 2 20.38 36.62 -39.91
N ASN A 3 19.08 36.82 -39.71
CA ASN A 3 18.42 36.54 -38.46
C ASN A 3 18.58 35.04 -38.11
N ALA A 4 19.11 34.74 -36.94
CA ALA A 4 19.12 33.38 -36.42
C ALA A 4 17.66 32.82 -36.42
N PRO A 5 17.46 31.55 -36.81
CA PRO A 5 16.14 30.96 -36.79
C PRO A 5 15.63 30.98 -35.33
N ALA A 6 14.37 31.41 -35.13
CA ALA A 6 13.73 31.40 -33.83
C ALA A 6 13.72 29.96 -33.29
N GLU A 7 14.18 29.76 -32.06
CA GLU A 7 14.07 28.47 -31.39
C GLU A 7 12.62 28.00 -31.43
N PRO A 8 12.36 26.72 -31.76
CA PRO A 8 11.01 26.19 -31.73
C PRO A 8 10.49 26.28 -30.28
N LYS A 9 9.41 27.00 -30.07
CA LYS A 9 8.70 27.01 -28.78
C LYS A 9 8.19 25.58 -28.53
N LEU A 10 8.85 24.86 -27.64
CA LEU A 10 8.34 23.57 -27.17
C LEU A 10 6.97 23.81 -26.54
N PRO A 11 5.97 22.97 -26.85
CA PRO A 11 4.68 23.07 -26.19
C PRO A 11 4.88 22.95 -24.70
N ILE A 12 4.20 23.80 -23.91
CA ILE A 12 4.15 23.63 -22.46
C ILE A 12 3.41 22.30 -22.25
N LEU A 13 4.13 21.28 -21.80
CA LEU A 13 3.53 20.01 -21.44
C LEU A 13 2.65 20.24 -20.20
N GLN A 14 1.34 20.10 -20.37
CA GLN A 14 0.43 20.05 -19.23
C GLN A 14 0.76 18.77 -18.43
N ARG A 15 0.70 18.86 -17.11
CA ARG A 15 0.79 17.66 -16.26
C ARG A 15 -0.39 16.75 -16.61
N ASP A 16 -0.10 15.51 -16.93
CA ASP A 16 -1.07 14.48 -17.29
C ASP A 16 -1.45 13.58 -16.11
N HIS A 17 -1.15 14.02 -14.89
CA HIS A 17 -1.49 13.32 -13.65
C HIS A 17 -1.82 14.31 -12.52
N ARG A 18 -2.64 13.86 -11.58
CA ARG A 18 -2.85 14.50 -10.28
C ARG A 18 -2.08 13.73 -9.21
N SER A 19 -1.59 14.42 -8.20
CA SER A 19 -0.84 13.80 -7.10
C SER A 19 -1.58 13.96 -5.78
N VAL A 20 -1.56 12.91 -4.98
CA VAL A 20 -1.97 12.93 -3.57
C VAL A 20 -0.75 12.54 -2.74
N MET A 21 -0.37 13.35 -1.76
CA MET A 21 0.76 13.08 -0.88
C MET A 21 0.30 13.10 0.57
N GLY A 22 0.84 12.22 1.38
CA GLY A 22 0.47 12.16 2.79
C GLY A 22 1.52 11.56 3.68
N LYS A 23 1.25 11.67 4.98
CA LYS A 23 2.03 11.04 6.04
C LYS A 23 1.11 10.25 6.95
N VAL A 24 1.43 8.97 7.14
CA VAL A 24 0.80 8.10 8.14
C VAL A 24 1.73 7.99 9.33
N LEU A 25 1.20 8.27 10.52
CA LEU A 25 1.92 8.11 11.78
C LEU A 25 1.57 6.76 12.41
N TYR A 26 2.57 6.05 12.91
CA TYR A 26 2.40 4.78 13.63
C TYR A 26 2.56 5.04 15.12
N THR A 27 1.55 4.68 15.91
CA THR A 27 1.50 4.98 17.34
C THR A 27 1.28 3.69 18.13
N SER A 28 2.09 3.46 19.16
CA SER A 28 1.89 2.35 20.09
C SER A 28 0.67 2.56 20.96
N LYS A 29 -0.12 1.50 21.18
CA LYS A 29 -1.19 1.45 22.18
C LYS A 29 -0.89 0.46 23.31
N LYS A 30 0.34 -0.06 23.35
CA LYS A 30 0.81 -0.88 24.47
C LYS A 30 0.94 -0.01 25.71
N PRO A 31 0.51 -0.50 26.89
CA PRO A 31 0.53 0.28 28.13
C PRO A 31 1.89 0.89 28.45
N GLU A 32 2.97 0.12 28.26
CA GLU A 32 4.35 0.55 28.56
C GLU A 32 4.91 1.59 27.57
N ARG A 33 4.23 1.80 26.44
CA ARG A 33 4.62 2.75 25.38
C ARG A 33 3.40 3.50 24.82
N LEU A 34 2.43 3.78 25.67
CA LEU A 34 1.17 4.37 25.26
C LEU A 34 1.38 5.71 24.54
N ASN A 35 0.82 5.82 23.33
CA ASN A 35 0.88 6.97 22.45
C ASN A 35 2.30 7.39 22.00
N GLN A 36 3.31 6.56 22.22
CA GLN A 36 4.63 6.82 21.62
C GLN A 36 4.60 6.53 20.12
N GLU A 37 5.23 7.39 19.35
CA GLU A 37 5.52 7.15 17.94
C GLU A 37 6.42 5.92 17.82
N ARG A 38 6.07 5.03 16.89
CA ARG A 38 6.83 3.81 16.59
C ARG A 38 7.21 3.68 15.13
N GLY A 39 6.89 4.69 14.32
CA GLY A 39 7.22 4.73 12.92
C GLY A 39 6.31 5.66 12.14
N ARG A 40 6.57 5.73 10.86
CA ARG A 40 5.83 6.59 9.93
C ARG A 40 5.96 6.08 8.51
N GLU A 41 5.06 6.58 7.67
CA GLU A 41 5.11 6.36 6.25
C GLU A 41 4.83 7.67 5.52
N TYR A 42 5.67 8.01 4.56
CA TYR A 42 5.44 9.08 3.60
C TYR A 42 5.06 8.43 2.28
N PHE A 43 3.98 8.90 1.66
CA PHE A 43 3.54 8.36 0.39
C PHE A 43 3.17 9.45 -0.61
N ARG A 44 3.25 9.09 -1.87
CA ARG A 44 2.72 9.83 -2.99
C ARG A 44 1.97 8.87 -3.92
N ILE A 45 0.76 9.25 -4.30
CA ILE A 45 -0.05 8.55 -5.30
C ILE A 45 -0.21 9.50 -6.49
N ASP A 46 0.25 9.09 -7.65
CA ASP A 46 0.01 9.74 -8.91
C ASP A 46 -1.10 9.00 -9.66
N VAL A 47 -2.14 9.72 -10.06
CA VAL A 47 -3.25 9.19 -10.85
C VAL A 47 -3.23 9.88 -12.22
N HIS A 48 -3.04 9.10 -13.27
CA HIS A 48 -2.94 9.56 -14.65
C HIS A 48 -4.32 9.78 -15.29
N ALA A 49 -4.37 10.48 -16.41
CA ALA A 49 -5.62 10.80 -17.11
C ALA A 49 -6.36 9.56 -17.61
N ASP A 50 -5.65 8.49 -17.92
CA ASP A 50 -6.21 7.20 -18.32
C ASP A 50 -6.72 6.35 -17.14
N GLY A 51 -6.54 6.83 -15.89
CA GLY A 51 -6.93 6.13 -14.66
C GLY A 51 -5.87 5.22 -14.08
N THR A 52 -4.72 5.05 -14.72
CA THR A 52 -3.58 4.31 -14.13
C THR A 52 -3.06 5.02 -12.89
N ARG A 53 -2.50 4.28 -11.94
CA ARG A 53 -2.02 4.80 -10.66
C ARG A 53 -0.67 4.26 -10.30
N THR A 54 0.16 5.11 -9.70
CA THR A 54 1.42 4.68 -9.09
C THR A 54 1.51 5.25 -7.68
N CYS A 55 1.75 4.39 -6.70
CA CYS A 55 2.09 4.77 -5.33
C CYS A 55 3.59 4.59 -5.11
N THR A 56 4.24 5.63 -4.62
CA THR A 56 5.58 5.54 -4.01
C THR A 56 5.44 5.76 -2.52
N ALA A 57 6.07 4.91 -1.70
CA ALA A 57 6.05 5.08 -0.25
C ALA A 57 7.41 4.77 0.38
N HIS A 58 7.72 5.52 1.42
CA HIS A 58 8.85 5.30 2.31
C HIS A 58 8.33 5.02 3.71
N CYS A 59 8.54 3.79 4.18
CA CYS A 59 8.04 3.31 5.47
C CYS A 59 9.20 3.14 6.45
N GLU A 60 9.04 3.68 7.66
CA GLU A 60 9.98 3.52 8.76
C GLU A 60 9.26 2.92 9.97
N ILE A 61 9.76 1.81 10.51
CA ILE A 61 9.32 1.22 11.77
C ILE A 61 10.47 1.31 12.75
N ASP A 62 10.28 2.08 13.82
CA ASP A 62 11.34 2.38 14.79
C ASP A 62 11.55 1.25 15.83
N ASP A 63 10.64 0.29 15.91
CA ASP A 63 10.80 -0.89 16.78
C ASP A 63 12.06 -1.67 16.39
N ARG A 64 12.82 -2.07 17.38
CA ARG A 64 14.09 -2.77 17.15
C ARG A 64 13.88 -4.26 16.85
N PRO A 65 14.56 -4.80 15.83
CA PRO A 65 15.33 -4.08 14.82
C PRO A 65 14.43 -3.20 13.93
N SER A 66 14.86 -1.97 13.66
CA SER A 66 14.11 -1.01 12.81
C SER A 66 13.96 -1.54 11.39
N VAL A 67 12.84 -1.19 10.74
CA VAL A 67 12.58 -1.55 9.34
C VAL A 67 12.46 -0.29 8.53
N MET A 68 13.17 -0.22 7.41
CA MET A 68 13.02 0.83 6.40
C MET A 68 12.69 0.16 5.08
N ARG A 69 11.59 0.61 4.45
CA ARG A 69 11.11 0.07 3.19
C ARG A 69 10.75 1.17 2.23
N ASP A 70 11.25 1.05 1.02
CA ASP A 70 10.84 1.85 -0.13
C ASP A 70 10.05 0.97 -1.08
N ILE A 71 8.90 1.48 -1.56
CA ILE A 71 8.09 0.81 -2.57
C ILE A 71 7.75 1.76 -3.72
N THR A 72 7.58 1.17 -4.90
CA THR A 72 6.84 1.76 -6.01
C THR A 72 5.86 0.70 -6.48
N TYR A 73 4.57 1.01 -6.52
CA TYR A 73 3.51 0.07 -6.85
C TYR A 73 2.53 0.69 -7.83
N SER A 74 2.29 0.02 -8.95
CA SER A 74 1.44 0.52 -10.03
C SER A 74 0.22 -0.36 -10.25
N LEU A 75 -0.89 0.30 -10.61
CA LEU A 75 -2.16 -0.31 -10.99
C LEU A 75 -2.59 0.25 -12.34
N ASP A 76 -3.25 -0.58 -13.15
CA ASP A 76 -3.91 -0.10 -14.36
C ASP A 76 -5.20 0.70 -14.05
N ALA A 77 -5.89 1.18 -15.08
CA ALA A 77 -7.15 1.93 -14.96
C ALA A 77 -8.29 1.12 -14.31
N HIS A 78 -8.21 -0.20 -14.33
CA HIS A 78 -9.16 -1.12 -13.71
C HIS A 78 -8.72 -1.55 -12.29
N TRP A 79 -7.70 -0.90 -11.74
CA TRP A 79 -7.11 -1.20 -10.43
C TRP A 79 -6.41 -2.58 -10.35
N MET A 80 -6.04 -3.16 -11.49
CA MET A 80 -5.30 -4.41 -11.50
C MET A 80 -3.82 -4.11 -11.29
N PRO A 81 -3.12 -4.87 -10.43
CA PRO A 81 -1.68 -4.75 -10.28
C PRO A 81 -0.94 -4.93 -11.61
N THR A 82 0.01 -4.04 -11.89
CA THR A 82 0.90 -4.15 -13.06
C THR A 82 2.32 -4.47 -12.66
N ASP A 83 2.85 -3.76 -11.68
CA ASP A 83 4.20 -3.96 -11.18
C ASP A 83 4.37 -3.45 -9.74
N CYS A 84 5.42 -3.95 -9.07
CA CYS A 84 5.86 -3.41 -7.79
C CYS A 84 7.38 -3.52 -7.67
N PHE A 85 8.03 -2.49 -7.13
CA PHE A 85 9.41 -2.53 -6.68
C PHE A 85 9.46 -2.41 -5.17
N VAL A 86 10.29 -3.21 -4.52
CA VAL A 86 10.50 -3.16 -3.06
C VAL A 86 12.00 -3.11 -2.77
N ARG A 87 12.41 -2.23 -1.86
CA ARG A 87 13.73 -2.22 -1.25
C ARG A 87 13.60 -2.19 0.26
N LEU A 88 14.33 -3.07 0.95
CA LEU A 88 14.18 -3.31 2.38
C LEU A 88 15.53 -3.29 3.10
N SER A 89 15.57 -2.62 4.26
CA SER A 89 16.63 -2.69 5.23
C SER A 89 16.07 -2.98 6.62
N VAL A 90 16.77 -3.79 7.42
CA VAL A 90 16.41 -4.11 8.81
C VAL A 90 17.62 -3.88 9.69
N GLY A 91 17.50 -3.06 10.73
CA GLY A 91 18.60 -2.70 11.63
C GLY A 91 19.79 -2.10 10.86
N SER A 92 19.52 -1.24 9.87
CA SER A 92 20.49 -0.59 8.97
C SER A 92 21.24 -1.56 8.03
N LYS A 93 20.84 -2.83 7.98
CA LYS A 93 21.40 -3.81 7.04
C LYS A 93 20.48 -3.99 5.84
N PHE A 94 21.04 -4.01 4.64
CA PHE A 94 20.30 -4.40 3.45
C PHE A 94 19.77 -5.83 3.60
N ILE A 95 18.48 -6.02 3.38
CA ILE A 95 17.81 -7.33 3.43
C ILE A 95 17.46 -7.79 2.04
N GLY A 96 17.01 -6.91 1.17
CA GLY A 96 16.73 -7.27 -0.21
C GLY A 96 16.08 -6.13 -0.99
N SER A 97 16.06 -6.32 -2.30
CA SER A 97 15.31 -5.48 -3.24
C SER A 97 14.91 -6.31 -4.46
N GLY A 98 13.85 -5.90 -5.13
CA GLY A 98 13.46 -6.56 -6.37
C GLY A 98 12.17 -6.07 -6.97
N TRP A 99 11.86 -6.65 -8.11
CA TRP A 99 10.73 -6.35 -8.98
C TRP A 99 9.71 -7.47 -8.91
N PHE A 100 8.47 -7.08 -8.97
CA PHE A 100 7.30 -7.94 -9.11
C PHE A 100 6.54 -7.47 -10.34
N LEU A 101 6.20 -8.40 -11.23
CA LEU A 101 5.43 -8.13 -12.43
C LEU A 101 4.18 -9.02 -12.42
N PHE A 102 3.05 -8.46 -12.83
CA PHE A 102 1.77 -9.14 -12.78
C PHE A 102 1.18 -9.20 -14.19
N HIS A 103 1.03 -10.41 -14.71
CA HIS A 103 0.46 -10.70 -16.02
C HIS A 103 -0.95 -11.27 -15.86
N SER A 104 -1.63 -11.52 -16.96
CA SER A 104 -3.00 -12.05 -16.95
C SER A 104 -3.11 -13.45 -16.38
N ASP A 105 -2.06 -14.27 -16.53
CA ASP A 105 -2.04 -15.71 -16.23
C ASP A 105 -0.89 -16.14 -15.33
N PHE A 106 0.00 -15.23 -14.96
CA PHE A 106 1.07 -15.49 -14.00
C PHE A 106 1.56 -14.19 -13.32
N ALA A 107 2.21 -14.36 -12.19
CA ALA A 107 3.02 -13.33 -11.53
C ALA A 107 4.46 -13.80 -11.44
N GLU A 108 5.41 -12.88 -11.53
CA GLU A 108 6.82 -13.19 -11.38
C GLU A 108 7.55 -12.16 -10.53
N CYS A 109 8.67 -12.56 -9.95
CA CYS A 109 9.59 -11.63 -9.33
C CYS A 109 11.05 -11.97 -9.59
N GLU A 110 11.86 -10.91 -9.70
CA GLU A 110 13.32 -10.96 -9.74
C GLU A 110 13.85 -10.13 -8.56
N THR A 111 14.41 -10.79 -7.57
CA THR A 111 14.86 -10.14 -6.35
C THR A 111 16.29 -10.53 -5.99
N LEU A 112 16.95 -9.66 -5.24
CA LEU A 112 18.22 -9.94 -4.58
C LEU A 112 18.01 -9.81 -3.08
N THR A 113 18.24 -10.90 -2.36
CA THR A 113 18.13 -10.89 -0.90
C THR A 113 19.49 -11.14 -0.25
N SER A 114 19.65 -10.70 0.98
CA SER A 114 20.89 -10.89 1.73
C SER A 114 21.09 -12.34 2.21
N LEU A 115 20.03 -13.13 2.25
CA LEU A 115 20.03 -14.51 2.74
C LEU A 115 20.11 -15.52 1.60
N GLU A 116 19.23 -15.39 0.61
CA GLU A 116 19.08 -16.34 -0.50
C GLU A 116 19.91 -15.95 -1.73
N GLY A 117 20.41 -14.70 -1.80
CA GLY A 117 21.05 -14.17 -2.98
C GLY A 117 20.02 -13.78 -4.05
N ARG A 118 20.27 -14.12 -5.31
CA ARG A 118 19.33 -13.87 -6.41
C ARG A 118 18.19 -14.88 -6.35
N VAL A 119 16.96 -14.39 -6.34
CA VAL A 119 15.73 -15.19 -6.35
C VAL A 119 14.90 -14.81 -7.59
N SER A 120 14.54 -15.83 -8.35
CA SER A 120 13.62 -15.73 -9.49
C SER A 120 12.45 -16.65 -9.22
N GLN A 121 11.22 -16.12 -9.19
CA GLN A 121 10.02 -16.90 -8.97
C GLN A 121 8.99 -16.59 -10.04
N ARG A 122 8.21 -17.61 -10.40
CA ARG A 122 7.02 -17.49 -11.21
C ARG A 122 5.89 -18.28 -10.56
N MET A 123 4.72 -17.67 -10.48
CA MET A 123 3.49 -18.29 -9.97
C MET A 123 2.40 -18.17 -11.01
N ASP A 124 1.87 -19.31 -11.47
CA ASP A 124 0.74 -19.34 -12.39
C ASP A 124 -0.53 -18.87 -11.65
N LEU A 125 -1.37 -18.13 -12.35
CA LEU A 125 -2.62 -17.56 -11.85
C LEU A 125 -3.79 -18.17 -12.64
N ALA A 126 -4.80 -18.69 -11.93
CA ALA A 126 -6.02 -19.17 -12.57
C ALA A 126 -6.89 -18.01 -13.13
N THR A 127 -6.76 -16.82 -12.57
CA THR A 127 -7.39 -15.56 -13.01
C THR A 127 -6.41 -14.43 -12.77
N PRO A 128 -6.54 -13.27 -13.47
CA PRO A 128 -5.70 -12.12 -13.22
C PRO A 128 -5.68 -11.74 -11.74
N LEU A 129 -4.51 -11.36 -11.24
CA LEU A 129 -4.34 -10.98 -9.85
C LEU A 129 -5.13 -9.71 -9.53
N LEU A 130 -6.03 -9.79 -8.56
CA LEU A 130 -6.86 -8.65 -8.18
C LEU A 130 -6.15 -7.67 -7.25
N THR A 131 -5.18 -8.14 -6.46
CA THR A 131 -4.53 -7.30 -5.44
C THR A 131 -3.19 -7.90 -5.00
N PHE A 132 -2.27 -7.00 -4.60
CA PHE A 132 -0.93 -7.34 -4.12
C PHE A 132 -0.60 -6.54 -2.86
N GLN A 133 -0.08 -7.20 -1.83
CA GLN A 133 0.35 -6.55 -0.59
C GLN A 133 1.86 -6.30 -0.59
N ASN A 134 2.23 -5.04 -0.58
CA ASN A 134 3.61 -4.56 -0.59
C ASN A 134 4.09 -4.04 0.79
N HIS A 135 3.21 -4.14 1.80
CA HIS A 135 3.40 -3.69 3.19
C HIS A 135 3.55 -2.16 3.38
N ALA A 136 3.17 -1.35 2.38
CA ALA A 136 2.94 0.06 2.60
C ALA A 136 1.50 0.26 3.09
N ILE A 137 1.33 0.95 4.21
CA ILE A 137 0.02 1.18 4.86
C ILE A 137 -0.92 1.97 3.93
N ALA A 138 -0.39 2.91 3.16
CA ALA A 138 -1.17 3.67 2.18
C ALA A 138 -1.86 2.78 1.14
N CYS A 139 -1.29 1.58 0.85
CA CYS A 139 -1.84 0.64 -0.11
C CYS A 139 -2.83 -0.37 0.52
N ASP A 140 -2.91 -0.47 1.85
CA ASP A 140 -3.80 -1.44 2.52
C ASP A 140 -5.27 -1.21 2.18
N ALA A 141 -5.67 0.04 2.03
CA ALA A 141 -7.04 0.39 1.68
C ALA A 141 -7.43 -0.02 0.25
N TRP A 142 -6.47 -0.24 -0.64
CA TRP A 142 -6.75 -0.61 -2.02
C TRP A 142 -7.29 -2.05 -2.19
N HIS A 143 -7.10 -2.91 -1.17
CA HIS A 143 -7.71 -4.24 -1.16
C HIS A 143 -9.24 -4.15 -0.94
N LEU A 144 -9.70 -3.11 -0.23
CA LEU A 144 -11.07 -2.95 0.25
C LEU A 144 -12.08 -2.72 -0.88
N ARG A 145 -11.63 -2.23 -2.04
CA ARG A 145 -12.47 -2.08 -3.23
C ARG A 145 -13.09 -3.39 -3.73
N LEU A 146 -12.49 -4.52 -3.35
CA LEU A 146 -12.95 -5.87 -3.76
C LEU A 146 -14.12 -6.38 -2.90
N ILE A 147 -14.47 -5.67 -1.83
CA ILE A 147 -15.46 -6.09 -0.85
C ILE A 147 -16.82 -5.47 -1.20
N ASP A 148 -17.84 -6.31 -1.26
CA ASP A 148 -19.21 -5.89 -1.51
C ASP A 148 -19.78 -5.14 -0.30
N GLN A 149 -19.92 -3.82 -0.42
CA GLN A 149 -20.45 -2.94 0.64
C GLN A 149 -21.96 -3.13 0.89
N LYS A 150 -22.66 -3.91 0.06
CA LYS A 150 -24.06 -4.26 0.30
C LYS A 150 -24.23 -5.40 1.30
N LYS A 151 -23.13 -5.96 1.80
CA LYS A 151 -23.09 -7.08 2.74
C LYS A 151 -22.36 -6.73 4.03
N PRO A 152 -22.85 -5.73 4.79
CA PRO A 152 -22.21 -5.35 6.03
C PRO A 152 -22.27 -6.51 7.05
N GLY A 153 -21.20 -6.70 7.80
CA GLY A 153 -21.07 -7.74 8.81
C GLY A 153 -20.78 -9.16 8.27
N GLU A 154 -20.88 -9.39 6.96
CA GLU A 154 -20.52 -10.69 6.38
C GLU A 154 -19.01 -10.80 6.14
N VAL A 155 -18.43 -11.96 6.46
CA VAL A 155 -17.05 -12.27 6.11
C VAL A 155 -16.99 -12.55 4.61
N GLN A 156 -16.22 -11.75 3.88
CA GLN A 156 -15.98 -11.91 2.46
C GLN A 156 -14.52 -12.31 2.23
N ARG A 157 -14.28 -13.27 1.31
CA ARG A 157 -12.95 -13.81 1.07
C ARG A 157 -12.40 -13.40 -0.28
N ILE A 158 -11.25 -12.72 -0.28
CA ILE A 158 -10.37 -12.63 -1.45
C ILE A 158 -9.60 -13.96 -1.49
N LYS A 159 -9.87 -14.79 -2.50
CA LYS A 159 -9.34 -16.17 -2.55
C LYS A 159 -7.83 -16.21 -2.73
N GLN A 160 -7.29 -15.27 -3.49
CA GLN A 160 -5.86 -15.17 -3.77
C GLN A 160 -5.40 -13.73 -3.72
N MET A 161 -4.44 -13.46 -2.86
CA MET A 161 -3.65 -12.25 -2.79
C MET A 161 -2.17 -12.66 -2.76
N LEU A 162 -1.33 -11.98 -3.50
CA LEU A 162 0.10 -12.14 -3.39
C LEU A 162 0.69 -11.06 -2.48
N LEU A 163 1.74 -11.42 -1.74
CA LEU A 163 2.48 -10.55 -0.86
C LEU A 163 3.95 -10.51 -1.26
N SER A 164 4.63 -9.41 -0.96
CA SER A 164 6.09 -9.29 -1.10
C SER A 164 6.87 -9.94 0.06
N SER A 165 6.19 -10.34 1.13
CA SER A 165 6.81 -10.95 2.32
C SER A 165 5.73 -11.67 3.15
N PRO A 166 6.01 -12.82 3.76
CA PRO A 166 5.10 -13.46 4.72
C PRO A 166 5.12 -12.82 6.11
N ASP A 167 6.07 -11.94 6.40
CA ASP A 167 6.17 -11.23 7.69
C ASP A 167 5.24 -10.02 7.70
N HIS A 168 4.45 -9.86 8.76
CA HIS A 168 3.48 -8.76 8.89
C HIS A 168 4.10 -7.36 8.88
N ARG A 169 5.40 -7.22 9.19
CA ARG A 169 6.16 -5.97 9.05
C ARG A 169 6.82 -5.86 7.68
N GLY A 170 6.68 -6.91 6.83
CA GLY A 170 7.41 -7.01 5.58
C GLY A 170 8.93 -7.00 5.78
N ALA A 171 9.43 -7.65 6.83
CA ALA A 171 10.84 -7.58 7.25
C ALA A 171 11.71 -8.73 6.73
N THR A 172 11.18 -9.60 5.86
CA THR A 172 11.96 -10.63 5.15
C THR A 172 12.40 -10.14 3.77
N GLY A 173 13.39 -10.79 3.18
CA GLY A 173 13.78 -10.53 1.79
C GLY A 173 12.58 -10.64 0.85
N PRO A 174 12.40 -9.68 -0.09
CA PRO A 174 11.22 -9.65 -0.93
C PRO A 174 11.16 -10.85 -1.87
N MET A 175 10.03 -11.56 -1.84
CA MET A 175 9.69 -12.66 -2.73
C MET A 175 8.18 -12.90 -2.75
N LEU A 176 7.67 -13.60 -3.77
CA LEU A 176 6.24 -13.89 -3.90
C LEU A 176 5.78 -14.87 -2.84
N PHE A 177 4.68 -14.49 -2.17
CA PHE A 177 3.98 -15.32 -1.22
C PHE A 177 2.47 -15.23 -1.47
N SER A 178 1.73 -16.34 -1.45
CA SER A 178 0.29 -16.38 -1.75
C SER A 178 -0.51 -16.71 -0.51
N ILE A 179 -1.57 -15.93 -0.26
CA ILE A 179 -2.56 -16.17 0.79
C ILE A 179 -3.97 -15.85 0.30
N GLY A 180 -4.97 -16.33 1.04
CA GLY A 180 -6.33 -15.78 0.99
C GLY A 180 -6.49 -14.71 2.08
N LEU A 181 -7.42 -13.79 1.90
CA LEU A 181 -7.68 -12.70 2.82
C LEU A 181 -9.18 -12.62 3.14
N ASN A 182 -9.51 -12.56 4.44
CA ASN A 182 -10.88 -12.43 4.91
C ASN A 182 -11.11 -11.00 5.41
N ILE A 183 -12.17 -10.36 4.91
CA ILE A 183 -12.51 -8.96 5.23
C ILE A 183 -14.00 -8.87 5.51
N VAL A 184 -14.36 -8.06 6.50
CA VAL A 184 -15.72 -7.64 6.80
C VAL A 184 -15.87 -6.17 6.47
N PHE A 185 -16.91 -5.79 5.75
CA PHE A 185 -17.36 -4.40 5.68
C PHE A 185 -18.21 -4.09 6.90
N VAL A 186 -17.76 -3.14 7.72
CA VAL A 186 -18.47 -2.74 8.95
C VAL A 186 -19.53 -1.70 8.65
N GLY A 187 -19.20 -0.70 7.85
CA GLY A 187 -20.15 0.36 7.45
C GLY A 187 -19.48 1.69 7.11
N PRO A 188 -20.28 2.65 6.64
CA PRO A 188 -19.84 4.02 6.43
C PRO A 188 -19.91 4.80 7.75
N GLU A 189 -19.00 5.74 7.94
CA GLU A 189 -19.03 6.67 9.07
C GLU A 189 -18.31 7.99 8.75
N LYS A 190 -18.48 9.00 9.62
CA LYS A 190 -17.65 10.20 9.57
C LYS A 190 -16.45 10.02 10.49
N LEU A 191 -15.27 10.22 9.93
CA LEU A 191 -14.01 10.03 10.66
C LEU A 191 -13.20 11.31 10.64
N THR A 192 -12.67 11.71 11.80
CA THR A 192 -11.68 12.78 11.93
C THR A 192 -10.33 12.16 12.29
N VAL A 193 -9.32 12.52 11.52
CA VAL A 193 -7.90 12.18 11.70
C VAL A 193 -7.05 13.44 11.65
N GLY A 194 -5.76 13.38 11.93
CA GLY A 194 -4.88 14.55 11.89
C GLY A 194 -4.90 15.33 10.59
N ALA A 195 -5.13 14.65 9.46
CA ALA A 195 -5.24 15.28 8.14
C ALA A 195 -6.59 15.96 7.84
N GLY A 196 -7.62 15.80 8.71
CA GLY A 196 -8.94 16.41 8.53
C GLY A 196 -10.10 15.46 8.81
N SER A 197 -11.31 15.87 8.38
CA SER A 197 -12.55 15.09 8.53
C SER A 197 -13.02 14.57 7.18
N PHE A 198 -13.43 13.31 7.15
CA PHE A 198 -13.75 12.58 5.93
C PHE A 198 -15.05 11.78 6.08
N ASP A 199 -15.77 11.58 4.99
CA ASP A 199 -16.69 10.47 4.84
C ASP A 199 -15.85 9.21 4.61
N ALA A 200 -15.97 8.24 5.50
CA ALA A 200 -15.13 7.06 5.54
C ALA A 200 -15.93 5.77 5.42
N LEU A 201 -15.27 4.74 4.91
CA LEU A 201 -15.72 3.35 4.94
C LEU A 201 -14.85 2.60 5.93
N HIS A 202 -15.48 1.87 6.85
CA HIS A 202 -14.82 1.02 7.84
C HIS A 202 -14.86 -0.44 7.42
N PHE A 203 -13.71 -1.08 7.46
CA PHE A 203 -13.54 -2.51 7.19
C PHE A 203 -12.69 -3.15 8.28
N GLN A 204 -12.83 -4.47 8.44
CA GLN A 204 -12.01 -5.26 9.34
C GLN A 204 -11.41 -6.44 8.59
N PHE A 205 -10.08 -6.53 8.59
CA PHE A 205 -9.35 -7.74 8.24
C PHE A 205 -9.47 -8.69 9.43
N VAL A 206 -10.12 -9.82 9.21
CA VAL A 206 -10.27 -10.83 10.26
C VAL A 206 -9.11 -11.81 10.23
N ALA A 207 -8.88 -12.49 11.36
CA ALA A 207 -7.78 -13.42 11.55
C ALA A 207 -7.61 -14.38 10.36
N ASN A 208 -6.36 -14.59 9.93
CA ASN A 208 -6.00 -15.47 8.83
C ASN A 208 -4.89 -16.44 9.27
N SER A 209 -5.23 -17.73 9.35
CA SER A 209 -4.32 -18.81 9.73
C SER A 209 -3.33 -19.22 8.64
N GLU A 210 -3.43 -18.65 7.43
CA GLU A 210 -2.51 -18.96 6.31
C GLU A 210 -1.16 -18.26 6.43
N LEU A 211 -1.06 -17.25 7.31
CA LEU A 211 0.22 -16.60 7.60
C LEU A 211 1.06 -17.44 8.58
N PRO A 212 2.40 -17.42 8.48
CA PRO A 212 3.30 -18.10 9.42
C PRO A 212 3.10 -17.65 10.87
N GLN A 213 2.71 -16.39 11.07
CA GLN A 213 2.21 -15.85 12.32
C GLN A 213 0.85 -15.24 12.08
N GLU A 214 -0.17 -15.70 12.82
CA GLU A 214 -1.52 -15.17 12.72
C GLU A 214 -1.52 -13.66 12.98
N HIS A 215 -2.05 -12.90 12.00
CA HIS A 215 -2.20 -11.46 12.16
C HIS A 215 -3.43 -11.17 13.03
N PRO A 216 -3.31 -10.34 14.08
CA PRO A 216 -4.47 -9.92 14.85
C PRO A 216 -5.50 -9.19 13.98
N PRO A 217 -6.78 -9.14 14.40
CA PRO A 217 -7.78 -8.33 13.71
C PRO A 217 -7.28 -6.90 13.48
N TYR A 218 -7.51 -6.40 12.27
CA TYR A 218 -7.02 -5.12 11.82
C TYR A 218 -8.17 -4.32 11.23
N ASP A 219 -8.57 -3.26 11.93
CA ASP A 219 -9.57 -2.32 11.45
C ASP A 219 -8.92 -1.28 10.55
N VAL A 220 -9.55 -1.01 9.40
CA VAL A 220 -9.05 -0.04 8.41
C VAL A 220 -10.19 0.87 7.97
N TRP A 221 -9.89 2.15 7.93
CA TRP A 221 -10.76 3.19 7.39
C TRP A 221 -10.13 3.83 6.17
N CYS A 222 -10.92 3.97 5.13
CA CYS A 222 -10.53 4.67 3.90
C CYS A 222 -11.59 5.68 3.49
N THR A 223 -11.25 6.57 2.55
CA THR A 223 -12.22 7.53 2.00
C THR A 223 -13.35 6.83 1.25
N ALA A 224 -14.56 7.41 1.34
CA ALA A 224 -15.77 6.91 0.65
C ALA A 224 -15.95 7.46 -0.77
N ASP A 225 -14.95 8.20 -1.29
CA ASP A 225 -14.99 8.89 -2.59
C ASP A 225 -14.62 7.98 -3.79
N GLY A 226 -14.37 6.69 -3.54
CA GLY A 226 -13.94 5.72 -4.57
C GLY A 226 -12.42 5.69 -4.81
N GLU A 227 -11.65 6.59 -4.18
CA GLU A 227 -10.18 6.58 -4.26
C GLU A 227 -9.55 5.63 -3.24
N TYR A 228 -10.33 5.18 -2.24
CA TYR A 228 -9.85 4.28 -1.17
C TYR A 228 -8.54 4.77 -0.55
N LEU A 229 -8.45 6.08 -0.29
CA LEU A 229 -7.30 6.65 0.41
C LEU A 229 -7.31 6.19 1.86
N PHE A 230 -6.21 5.63 2.32
CA PHE A 230 -6.05 5.20 3.71
C PHE A 230 -6.20 6.39 4.67
N LEU A 231 -7.03 6.26 5.70
CA LEU A 231 -7.26 7.28 6.73
C LEU A 231 -6.75 6.84 8.10
N LYS A 232 -7.07 5.62 8.49
CA LYS A 232 -6.76 5.09 9.83
C LYS A 232 -6.69 3.57 9.81
N GLY A 233 -5.86 3.02 10.68
CA GLY A 233 -5.81 1.61 10.96
C GLY A 233 -5.62 1.34 12.45
N GLN A 234 -6.20 0.23 12.95
CA GLN A 234 -6.06 -0.19 14.35
C GLN A 234 -5.83 -1.70 14.40
N VAL A 235 -4.66 -2.09 14.87
CA VAL A 235 -4.33 -3.50 15.08
C VAL A 235 -4.40 -3.79 16.57
N ALA A 236 -5.17 -4.81 16.93
CA ALA A 236 -5.36 -5.29 18.31
C ALA A 236 -4.29 -6.34 18.70
N GLY A 237 -4.61 -7.16 19.69
CA GLY A 237 -3.82 -8.31 20.13
C GLY A 237 -2.42 -7.92 20.60
N TYR A 238 -1.40 -8.66 20.17
CA TYR A 238 -0.01 -8.43 20.57
C TYR A 238 0.64 -7.21 19.92
N MET A 239 0.08 -6.70 18.80
CA MET A 239 0.62 -5.54 18.07
C MET A 239 0.25 -4.21 18.72
N GLN A 240 -1.02 -4.03 19.10
CA GLN A 240 -1.56 -2.82 19.73
C GLN A 240 -1.00 -1.54 19.11
N THR A 241 -1.26 -1.38 17.79
CA THR A 241 -0.75 -0.27 16.98
C THR A 241 -1.89 0.47 16.33
N HIS A 242 -1.81 1.80 16.32
CA HIS A 242 -2.67 2.65 15.50
C HIS A 242 -1.83 3.28 14.39
N TYR A 243 -2.43 3.38 13.24
CA TYR A 243 -1.95 4.09 12.05
C TYR A 243 -2.92 5.22 11.75
N GLU A 244 -2.44 6.42 11.51
CA GLU A 244 -3.31 7.57 11.27
C GLU A 244 -2.71 8.48 10.20
N LEU A 245 -3.53 8.86 9.21
CA LEU A 245 -3.17 9.88 8.25
C LEU A 245 -3.16 11.24 8.96
N VAL A 246 -1.97 11.82 9.13
CA VAL A 246 -1.78 13.07 9.87
C VAL A 246 -1.52 14.27 8.97
N GLU A 247 -1.06 14.04 7.76
CA GLU A 247 -0.82 15.07 6.75
C GLU A 247 -1.38 14.60 5.41
N LEU A 248 -2.04 15.51 4.67
CA LEU A 248 -2.55 15.25 3.33
C LEU A 248 -2.42 16.52 2.49
N SER A 249 -1.83 16.35 1.30
CA SER A 249 -1.75 17.38 0.27
C SER A 249 -2.23 16.81 -1.05
N ARG A 250 -3.05 17.57 -1.78
CA ARG A 250 -3.48 17.22 -3.13
C ARG A 250 -2.87 18.21 -4.10
N GLY A 251 -2.16 17.71 -5.10
CA GLY A 251 -1.62 18.51 -6.18
C GLY A 251 -2.72 19.07 -7.08
N PRO A 252 -2.37 19.95 -8.05
CA PRO A 252 -3.35 20.56 -8.94
C PRO A 252 -4.16 19.50 -9.67
N HIS A 253 -5.46 19.77 -9.78
CA HIS A 253 -6.36 18.97 -10.60
C HIS A 253 -6.01 19.11 -12.10
N TRP A 254 -6.41 18.13 -12.90
CA TRP A 254 -6.38 18.20 -14.36
C TRP A 254 -7.07 19.48 -14.83
N GLY A 255 -6.44 20.23 -15.72
CA GLY A 255 -7.10 21.30 -16.45
C GLY A 255 -7.19 22.66 -15.77
N ASN A 256 -6.34 22.98 -14.82
CA ASN A 256 -6.14 24.36 -14.33
C ASN A 256 -4.76 24.89 -14.71
#